data_22f28b6551782620209220ea5803d5f7
#
_entry.id   22f28b6551782620209220ea5803d5f7
#
_cell.length_a   1.000
_cell.length_b   1.000
_cell.length_c   1.000
_cell.angle_alpha   90.00
_cell.angle_beta   90.00
_cell.angle_gamma   90.00
#
_symmetry.space_group_name_H-M   'P 1'
#
loop_
_entity.id
_entity.type
_entity.pdbx_description
1 polymer ?
#
loop_
_entity_poly.entity_id
_entity_poly.type
_entity_poly.pdbx_seq_one_letter_code
_entity_poly.pdbx_strand_id
1 'polypeptide(L)'
;IEIAEIWKEVASNRLHQVPVRTMTRRQADAILREDLRKFCAMFRRFGADSLLLGTLAFNVGPAKLLGGRRYPKSKLIRKLEAGNRDIYREYVSFCHYKGKRHAMLLKRRKTEFALLYIP
;
A
#
# COMPACT_ATOMS: atom_id res chain seq x y z
N ILE A 1 17.52 -1.70 1.79
CA ILE A 1 17.64 -0.39 1.14
C ILE A 1 16.32 -0.05 0.48
N GLU A 2 15.87 -0.93 -0.30
CA GLU A 2 14.77 -0.69 -1.22
C GLU A 2 13.46 -0.52 -0.50
N ILE A 3 13.20 -1.33 0.53
CA ILE A 3 12.00 -1.21 1.36
C ILE A 3 11.96 0.15 2.05
N ALA A 4 13.09 0.57 2.64
CA ALA A 4 13.19 1.85 3.33
C ALA A 4 12.94 3.03 2.38
N GLU A 5 13.42 2.96 1.15
CA GLU A 5 13.22 4.01 0.14
C GLU A 5 11.77 4.10 -0.31
N ILE A 6 11.14 2.95 -0.57
CA ILE A 6 9.71 2.90 -0.90
C ILE A 6 8.89 3.54 0.21
N TRP A 7 9.21 3.21 1.47
CA TRP A 7 8.50 3.77 2.61
C TRP A 7 8.71 5.26 2.76
N LYS A 8 9.90 5.78 2.42
CA LYS A 8 10.15 7.22 2.41
C LYS A 8 9.27 7.93 1.38
N GLU A 9 9.12 7.38 0.18
CA GLU A 9 8.25 7.96 -0.83
C GLU A 9 6.78 7.94 -0.41
N VAL A 10 6.32 6.84 0.14
CA VAL A 10 4.95 6.70 0.64
C VAL A 10 4.70 7.70 1.77
N ALA A 11 5.64 7.82 2.70
CA ALA A 11 5.57 8.76 3.81
C ALA A 11 5.54 10.20 3.33
N SER A 12 6.31 10.55 2.31
CA SER A 12 6.36 11.89 1.75
C SER A 12 4.97 12.39 1.33
N ASN A 13 4.20 11.55 0.67
CA ASN A 13 2.84 11.92 0.24
C ASN A 13 1.89 12.13 1.42
N ARG A 14 2.03 11.33 2.47
CA ARG A 14 1.17 11.45 3.65
C ARG A 14 1.57 12.63 4.55
N LEU A 15 2.86 12.86 4.72
CA LEU A 15 3.37 13.93 5.57
C LEU A 15 3.04 15.32 5.03
N HIS A 16 2.77 15.47 3.74
CA HIS A 16 2.31 16.74 3.17
C HIS A 16 0.93 17.16 3.67
N GLN A 17 0.17 16.24 4.26
CA GLN A 17 -1.16 16.53 4.80
C GLN A 17 -1.14 16.96 6.26
N VAL A 18 0.04 16.96 6.91
CA VAL A 18 0.20 17.29 8.32
C VAL A 18 1.09 18.53 8.44
N PRO A 19 0.73 19.52 9.30
CA PRO A 19 1.62 20.65 9.54
C PRO A 19 2.93 20.17 10.15
N VAL A 20 4.03 20.22 9.40
CA VAL A 20 5.30 19.57 9.74
C VAL A 20 6.30 20.53 10.37
N ARG A 21 5.89 21.76 10.73
CA ARG A 21 6.80 22.82 11.20
C ARG A 21 7.67 22.42 12.40
N THR A 22 7.20 21.48 13.21
CA THR A 22 7.86 21.09 14.44
C THR A 22 8.19 19.58 14.50
N MET A 23 7.86 18.84 13.46
CA MET A 23 8.07 17.39 13.45
C MET A 23 9.52 17.06 13.10
N THR A 24 10.21 16.35 13.99
CA THR A 24 11.53 15.82 13.71
C THR A 24 11.44 14.60 12.78
N ARG A 25 12.56 14.28 12.13
CA ARG A 25 12.65 13.07 11.30
C ARG A 25 12.31 11.81 12.11
N ARG A 26 12.78 11.76 13.37
CA ARG A 26 12.49 10.63 14.26
C ARG A 26 10.99 10.50 14.55
N GLN A 27 10.30 11.62 14.78
CA GLN A 27 8.86 11.64 15.00
C GLN A 27 8.10 11.20 13.73
N ALA A 28 8.53 11.68 12.56
CA ALA A 28 7.93 11.28 11.29
C ALA A 28 8.10 9.78 11.04
N ASP A 29 9.28 9.23 11.30
CA ASP A 29 9.55 7.80 11.17
C ASP A 29 8.69 6.98 12.14
N ALA A 30 8.50 7.46 13.37
CA ALA A 30 7.66 6.78 14.36
C ALA A 30 6.20 6.73 13.93
N ILE A 31 5.66 7.83 13.40
CA ILE A 31 4.29 7.90 12.88
C ILE A 31 4.13 6.93 11.70
N LEU A 32 5.09 6.92 10.79
CA LEU A 32 5.09 6.04 9.63
C LEU A 32 5.07 4.57 10.05
N ARG A 33 5.91 4.17 11.00
CA ARG A 33 5.95 2.80 11.50
C ARG A 33 4.63 2.40 12.15
N GLU A 34 4.04 3.29 12.92
CA GLU A 34 2.75 3.07 13.57
C GLU A 34 1.65 2.84 12.55
N ASP A 35 1.56 3.72 11.54
CA ASP A 35 0.58 3.59 10.47
C ASP A 35 0.79 2.29 9.68
N LEU A 36 2.04 1.94 9.39
CA LEU A 36 2.37 0.71 8.70
C LEU A 36 1.89 -0.53 9.47
N ARG A 37 2.15 -0.56 10.78
CA ARG A 37 1.70 -1.67 11.62
C ARG A 37 0.18 -1.82 11.57
N LYS A 38 -0.55 -0.71 11.62
CA LYS A 38 -2.01 -0.74 11.55
C LYS A 38 -2.49 -1.31 10.22
N PHE A 39 -1.93 -0.85 9.12
CA PHE A 39 -2.33 -1.34 7.81
C PHE A 39 -1.93 -2.81 7.59
N CYS A 40 -0.73 -3.21 8.00
CA CYS A 40 -0.32 -4.62 7.91
C CYS A 40 -1.19 -5.52 8.78
N ALA A 41 -1.59 -5.05 9.96
CA ALA A 41 -2.46 -5.81 10.86
C ALA A 41 -3.83 -6.10 10.24
N MET A 42 -4.36 -5.19 9.42
CA MET A 42 -5.62 -5.42 8.70
C MET A 42 -5.57 -6.62 7.76
N PHE A 43 -4.38 -6.96 7.29
CA PHE A 43 -4.17 -8.04 6.32
C PHE A 43 -3.42 -9.24 6.91
N ARG A 44 -3.39 -9.35 8.24
CA ARG A 44 -2.67 -10.43 8.93
C ARG A 44 -3.10 -11.81 8.48
N ARG A 45 -4.37 -12.00 8.16
CA ARG A 45 -4.91 -13.29 7.69
C ARG A 45 -4.30 -13.75 6.37
N PHE A 46 -3.70 -12.86 5.60
CA PHE A 46 -3.06 -13.19 4.34
C PHE A 46 -1.57 -13.57 4.51
N GLY A 47 -1.06 -13.62 5.73
CA GLY A 47 0.28 -14.14 6.04
C GLY A 47 1.40 -13.40 5.32
N ALA A 48 2.11 -14.10 4.42
CA ALA A 48 3.24 -13.55 3.69
C ALA A 48 2.90 -12.31 2.85
N ASP A 49 1.65 -12.13 2.48
CA ASP A 49 1.21 -10.99 1.66
C ASP A 49 0.80 -9.78 2.49
N SER A 50 0.85 -9.88 3.82
CA SER A 50 0.38 -8.81 4.70
C SER A 50 1.14 -7.50 4.52
N LEU A 51 2.45 -7.54 4.34
CA LEU A 51 3.25 -6.34 4.11
C LEU A 51 2.95 -5.70 2.75
N LEU A 52 2.84 -6.51 1.72
CA LEU A 52 2.49 -6.05 0.37
C LEU A 52 1.12 -5.35 0.37
N LEU A 53 0.13 -5.99 0.97
CA LEU A 53 -1.23 -5.46 1.06
C LEU A 53 -1.30 -4.23 1.95
N GLY A 54 -0.59 -4.22 3.07
CA GLY A 54 -0.51 -3.08 3.96
C GLY A 54 0.09 -1.86 3.28
N THR A 55 1.13 -2.06 2.48
CA THR A 55 1.76 -1.01 1.69
C THR A 55 0.78 -0.42 0.67
N LEU A 56 0.06 -1.27 -0.03
CA LEU A 56 -0.94 -0.82 -1.00
C LEU A 56 -2.08 -0.06 -0.32
N ALA A 57 -2.59 -0.57 0.79
CA ALA A 57 -3.65 0.08 1.55
C ALA A 57 -3.23 1.44 2.10
N PHE A 58 -1.97 1.57 2.50
CA PHE A 58 -1.41 2.84 2.95
C PHE A 58 -1.47 3.90 1.84
N ASN A 59 -1.27 3.49 0.59
CA ASN A 59 -1.28 4.39 -0.57
C ASN A 59 -2.68 4.72 -1.08
N VAL A 60 -3.53 3.70 -1.22
CA VAL A 60 -4.83 3.85 -1.91
C VAL A 60 -6.02 3.82 -0.96
N GLY A 61 -5.80 3.50 0.29
CA GLY A 61 -6.85 3.34 1.29
C GLY A 61 -7.34 1.89 1.39
N PRO A 62 -7.63 1.41 2.62
CA PRO A 62 -8.05 0.02 2.83
C PRO A 62 -9.42 -0.31 2.21
N ALA A 63 -10.31 0.68 2.07
CA ALA A 63 -11.63 0.45 1.49
C ALA A 63 -11.58 0.03 0.02
N LYS A 64 -10.62 0.51 -0.74
CA LYS A 64 -10.44 0.11 -2.14
C LYS A 64 -10.03 -1.35 -2.29
N LEU A 65 -9.39 -1.90 -1.25
CA LEU A 65 -8.99 -3.31 -1.22
C LEU A 65 -10.07 -4.19 -0.63
N LEU A 66 -10.45 -3.90 0.61
CA LEU A 66 -11.36 -4.75 1.39
C LEU A 66 -12.84 -4.54 1.05
N GLY A 67 -13.15 -3.46 0.36
CA GLY A 67 -14.53 -3.07 0.10
C GLY A 67 -15.13 -2.23 1.22
N GLY A 68 -16.25 -1.60 0.96
CA GLY A 68 -16.95 -0.75 1.89
C GLY A 68 -18.21 -0.20 1.22
N ARG A 69 -18.74 0.90 1.77
CA ARG A 69 -19.99 1.49 1.24
C ARG A 69 -19.87 1.95 -0.22
N ARG A 70 -18.69 2.44 -0.63
CA ARG A 70 -18.46 3.00 -1.97
C ARG A 70 -17.78 2.07 -2.94
N TYR A 71 -17.14 1.02 -2.43
CA TYR A 71 -16.31 0.13 -3.22
C TYR A 71 -16.67 -1.32 -2.98
N PRO A 72 -16.78 -2.15 -4.02
CA PRO A 72 -16.84 -3.58 -3.84
C PRO A 72 -15.51 -4.12 -3.36
N LYS A 73 -15.49 -5.33 -2.82
CA LYS A 73 -14.25 -6.02 -2.50
C LYS A 73 -13.42 -6.16 -3.78
N SER A 74 -12.14 -5.81 -3.73
CA SER A 74 -11.28 -5.82 -4.91
C SER A 74 -11.05 -7.23 -5.45
N LYS A 75 -10.75 -7.32 -6.73
CA LYS A 75 -10.39 -8.59 -7.38
C LYS A 75 -9.12 -9.18 -6.74
N LEU A 76 -8.17 -8.33 -6.34
CA LEU A 76 -6.96 -8.73 -5.64
C LEU A 76 -7.29 -9.54 -4.38
N ILE A 77 -8.13 -9.00 -3.51
CA ILE A 77 -8.52 -9.67 -2.27
C ILE A 77 -9.33 -10.93 -2.55
N ARG A 78 -10.24 -10.89 -3.52
CA ARG A 78 -11.02 -12.07 -3.88
C ARG A 78 -10.13 -13.22 -4.37
N LYS A 79 -9.10 -12.94 -5.14
CA LYS A 79 -8.13 -13.95 -5.59
C LYS A 79 -7.37 -14.55 -4.41
N LEU A 80 -6.90 -13.72 -3.49
CA LEU A 80 -6.19 -14.20 -2.30
C LEU A 80 -7.08 -15.01 -1.39
N GLU A 81 -8.34 -14.62 -1.22
CA GLU A 81 -9.32 -15.39 -0.44
C GLU A 81 -9.59 -16.77 -1.06
N ALA A 82 -9.50 -16.86 -2.38
CA ALA A 82 -9.64 -18.12 -3.10
C ALA A 82 -8.35 -18.96 -3.12
N GLY A 83 -7.28 -18.50 -2.47
CA GLY A 83 -6.00 -19.18 -2.46
C GLY A 83 -5.12 -18.92 -3.68
N ASN A 84 -5.50 -17.98 -4.53
CA ASN A 84 -4.76 -17.65 -5.75
C ASN A 84 -3.84 -16.47 -5.49
N ARG A 85 -2.53 -16.72 -5.42
CA ARG A 85 -1.51 -15.71 -5.19
C ARG A 85 -0.92 -15.11 -6.49
N ASP A 86 -1.47 -15.43 -7.65
CA ASP A 86 -1.08 -14.82 -8.92
C ASP A 86 -1.80 -13.48 -9.07
N ILE A 87 -1.26 -12.45 -8.41
CA ILE A 87 -1.93 -11.17 -8.19
C ILE A 87 -1.18 -9.97 -8.79
N TYR A 88 -0.17 -10.21 -9.60
CA TYR A 88 0.64 -9.13 -10.16
C TYR A 88 -0.21 -8.11 -10.94
N ARG A 89 -1.06 -8.59 -11.84
CA ARG A 89 -1.91 -7.70 -12.66
C ARG A 89 -2.85 -6.87 -11.79
N GLU A 90 -3.46 -7.51 -10.80
CA GLU A 90 -4.38 -6.85 -9.89
C GLU A 90 -3.66 -5.80 -9.05
N TYR A 91 -2.46 -6.12 -8.56
CA TYR A 91 -1.68 -5.19 -7.75
C TYR A 91 -1.27 -3.94 -8.55
N VAL A 92 -0.70 -4.12 -9.73
CA VAL A 92 -0.23 -2.99 -10.53
C VAL A 92 -1.37 -2.17 -11.13
N SER A 93 -2.59 -2.70 -11.16
CA SER A 93 -3.76 -1.97 -11.63
C SER A 93 -4.14 -0.77 -10.74
N PHE A 94 -3.63 -0.71 -9.50
CA PHE A 94 -3.81 0.44 -8.61
C PHE A 94 -2.87 1.59 -8.99
N CYS A 95 -2.98 2.04 -10.23
CA CYS A 95 -2.11 3.05 -10.82
C CYS A 95 -2.88 4.25 -11.43
N HIS A 96 -4.13 4.45 -10.99
CA HIS A 96 -4.96 5.51 -11.53
C HIS A 96 -4.99 6.73 -10.62
N TYR A 97 -5.03 7.91 -11.22
CA TYR A 97 -5.22 9.18 -10.54
C TYR A 97 -6.28 9.98 -11.31
N LYS A 98 -7.35 10.36 -10.61
CA LYS A 98 -8.52 11.05 -11.20
C LYS A 98 -9.10 10.29 -12.41
N GLY A 99 -9.17 8.98 -12.30
CA GLY A 99 -9.72 8.10 -13.33
C GLY A 99 -8.80 7.80 -14.51
N LYS A 100 -7.57 8.36 -14.50
CA LYS A 100 -6.60 8.15 -15.58
C LYS A 100 -5.41 7.35 -15.10
N ARG A 101 -4.88 6.50 -15.98
CA ARG A 101 -3.66 5.75 -15.71
C ARG A 101 -2.48 6.72 -15.55
N HIS A 102 -1.71 6.54 -14.50
CA HIS A 102 -0.58 7.40 -14.17
C HIS A 102 0.72 6.60 -14.20
N ALA A 103 1.66 7.02 -15.06
CA ALA A 103 2.91 6.27 -15.29
C ALA A 103 3.76 6.13 -14.01
N MET A 104 3.84 7.17 -13.20
CA MET A 104 4.61 7.14 -11.94
C MET A 104 3.99 6.20 -10.92
N LEU A 105 2.65 6.16 -10.83
CA LEU A 105 1.96 5.24 -9.94
C LEU A 105 2.14 3.79 -10.40
N LEU A 106 2.10 3.55 -11.69
CA LEU A 106 2.35 2.23 -12.24
C LEU A 106 3.77 1.74 -11.91
N LYS A 107 4.76 2.60 -12.09
CA LYS A 107 6.16 2.30 -11.73
C LYS A 107 6.28 1.97 -10.24
N ARG A 108 5.63 2.75 -9.39
CA ARG A 108 5.62 2.52 -7.95
C ARG A 108 5.02 1.16 -7.59
N ARG A 109 3.86 0.81 -8.18
CA ARG A 109 3.22 -0.50 -7.93
C ARG A 109 4.11 -1.64 -8.37
N LYS A 110 4.75 -1.53 -9.54
CA LYS A 110 5.69 -2.55 -10.02
C LYS A 110 6.88 -2.72 -9.09
N THR A 111 7.45 -1.62 -8.61
CA THR A 111 8.59 -1.64 -7.70
C THR A 111 8.21 -2.25 -6.35
N GLU A 112 7.08 -1.85 -5.78
CA GLU A 112 6.57 -2.43 -4.53
C GLU A 112 6.40 -3.94 -4.65
N PHE A 113 5.76 -4.38 -5.72
CA PHE A 113 5.53 -5.80 -5.94
C PHE A 113 6.84 -6.58 -6.07
N ALA A 114 7.79 -6.07 -6.85
CA ALA A 114 9.09 -6.71 -7.04
C ALA A 114 9.86 -6.88 -5.72
N LEU A 115 9.73 -5.93 -4.81
CA LEU A 115 10.49 -5.93 -3.55
C LEU A 115 9.76 -6.63 -2.40
N LEU A 116 8.45 -6.58 -2.37
CA LEU A 116 7.67 -7.04 -1.21
C LEU A 116 6.92 -8.34 -1.43
N TYR A 117 6.69 -8.74 -2.67
CA TYR A 117 6.01 -10.00 -2.95
C TYR A 117 6.94 -11.18 -2.64
N ILE A 118 6.45 -12.12 -1.86
CA ILE A 118 7.18 -13.34 -1.48
C ILE A 118 6.60 -14.51 -2.29
N PRO A 119 7.36 -15.06 -3.24
CA PRO A 119 6.90 -16.19 -4.05
C PRO A 119 6.53 -17.44 -3.25
#